data_1bc161b46f038058b6bde0835af63d7c
#
_entry.id   1bc161b46f038058b6bde0835af63d7c
#
_cell.length_a   1.000
_cell.length_b   1.000
_cell.length_c   1.000
_cell.angle_alpha   90.00
_cell.angle_beta   90.00
_cell.angle_gamma   90.00
#
_symmetry.space_group_name_H-M   'P 1'
#
loop_
_entity.id
_entity.type
_entity.pdbx_description
1 polymer ?
#
loop_
_entity_poly.entity_id
_entity_poly.type
_entity_poly.pdbx_seq_one_letter_code
_entity_poly.pdbx_strand_id
1 'polypeptide(L)'
;MIDKDNYLRIGKVLGAHSLKGALKVVNVSDLPERFQSDSKILIFTDSCFKSYTIEKVNSLKDKVLIVKLAEINDRNAAETLKGCELFITTAIAESTRQLLSEDDFYYYDLIGCEVFHNNVLIGKIADILNAGGDVLIIKNSDKKKIMIPFVKDIVDTANISNKRLDINPPEGLLEF
;
A
#
# COMPACT_ATOMS: atom_id res chain seq x y z
N MET A 1 -15.19 -13.25 -5.37
CA MET A 1 -13.75 -12.85 -5.55
C MET A 1 -13.68 -11.38 -5.18
N ILE A 2 -12.89 -11.01 -4.16
CA ILE A 2 -12.76 -9.61 -3.75
C ILE A 2 -11.92 -8.94 -4.82
N ASP A 3 -12.48 -7.91 -5.44
CA ASP A 3 -11.77 -7.08 -6.41
C ASP A 3 -10.74 -6.23 -5.65
N LYS A 4 -9.49 -6.70 -5.61
CA LYS A 4 -8.39 -6.03 -4.90
C LYS A 4 -8.09 -4.65 -5.46
N ASP A 5 -8.52 -4.36 -6.68
CA ASP A 5 -8.27 -3.09 -7.37
C ASP A 5 -9.08 -1.92 -6.79
N ASN A 6 -10.12 -2.23 -6.00
CA ASN A 6 -10.98 -1.23 -5.36
C ASN A 6 -10.55 -0.83 -3.94
N TYR A 7 -9.48 -1.44 -3.39
CA TYR A 7 -9.08 -1.23 -2.01
C TYR A 7 -7.56 -1.03 -1.89
N LEU A 8 -7.17 -0.01 -1.13
CA LEU A 8 -5.78 0.25 -0.78
C LEU A 8 -5.51 -0.17 0.66
N ARG A 9 -4.54 -1.05 0.87
CA ARG A 9 -4.08 -1.43 2.21
C ARG A 9 -3.29 -0.29 2.82
N ILE A 10 -3.68 0.12 4.03
CA ILE A 10 -3.04 1.21 4.78
C ILE A 10 -2.39 0.76 6.10
N GLY A 11 -2.70 -0.44 6.58
CA GLY A 11 -2.12 -0.91 7.84
C GLY A 11 -2.43 -2.36 8.17
N LYS A 12 -1.90 -2.80 9.32
CA LYS A 12 -2.17 -4.12 9.91
C LYS A 12 -2.28 -4.02 11.42
N VAL A 13 -3.27 -4.70 12.01
CA VAL A 13 -3.46 -4.77 13.46
C VAL A 13 -2.43 -5.72 14.06
N LEU A 14 -1.63 -5.22 14.99
CA LEU A 14 -0.67 -6.02 15.75
C LEU A 14 -1.30 -6.67 16.99
N GLY A 15 -2.34 -6.06 17.55
CA GLY A 15 -3.09 -6.54 18.73
C GLY A 15 -3.78 -5.42 19.49
N ALA A 16 -4.44 -5.76 20.59
CA ALA A 16 -5.04 -4.78 21.48
C ALA A 16 -3.97 -4.04 22.30
N HIS A 17 -4.18 -2.73 22.49
CA HIS A 17 -3.29 -1.87 23.28
C HIS A 17 -3.85 -1.55 24.67
N SER A 18 -5.17 -1.39 24.80
CA SER A 18 -5.79 -0.98 26.07
C SER A 18 -7.04 -1.77 26.41
N LEU A 19 -7.48 -1.66 27.69
CA LEU A 19 -8.74 -2.26 28.14
C LEU A 19 -9.97 -1.67 27.44
N LYS A 20 -9.87 -0.42 26.95
CA LYS A 20 -10.93 0.29 26.22
C LYS A 20 -10.94 -0.03 24.71
N GLY A 21 -10.27 -1.09 24.27
CA GLY A 21 -10.32 -1.56 22.88
C GLY A 21 -9.49 -0.75 21.87
N ALA A 22 -8.49 0.04 22.32
CA ALA A 22 -7.55 0.63 21.39
C ALA A 22 -6.67 -0.46 20.75
N LEU A 23 -6.33 -0.29 19.48
CA LEU A 23 -5.54 -1.20 18.67
C LEU A 23 -4.12 -0.67 18.48
N LYS A 24 -3.15 -1.56 18.52
CA LYS A 24 -1.81 -1.30 18.04
C LYS A 24 -1.76 -1.67 16.55
N VAL A 25 -1.45 -0.70 15.70
CA VAL A 25 -1.49 -0.83 14.24
C VAL A 25 -0.13 -0.45 13.67
N VAL A 26 0.40 -1.25 12.74
CA VAL A 26 1.50 -0.81 11.90
C VAL A 26 0.93 -0.07 10.69
N ASN A 27 1.36 1.17 10.50
CA ASN A 27 1.04 1.96 9.31
C ASN A 27 1.96 1.52 8.16
N VAL A 28 1.37 1.16 7.03
CA VAL A 28 2.08 0.86 5.77
C VAL A 28 1.75 1.89 4.68
N SER A 29 0.97 2.92 5.04
CA SER A 29 0.64 4.02 4.14
C SER A 29 1.71 5.10 4.20
N ASP A 30 2.00 5.73 3.08
CA ASP A 30 2.90 6.87 2.98
C ASP A 30 2.22 8.17 3.43
N LEU A 31 0.89 8.20 3.53
CA LEU A 31 0.10 9.33 4.02
C LEU A 31 -0.41 9.07 5.45
N PRO A 32 0.21 9.70 6.49
CA PRO A 32 -0.27 9.63 7.87
C PRO A 32 -1.70 10.16 8.05
N GLU A 33 -2.12 11.10 7.19
CA GLU A 33 -3.44 11.75 7.19
C GLU A 33 -4.60 10.76 6.97
N ARG A 34 -4.32 9.56 6.46
CA ARG A 34 -5.31 8.47 6.33
C ARG A 34 -5.78 7.92 7.66
N PHE A 35 -4.99 8.16 8.72
CA PHE A 35 -5.32 7.79 10.10
C PHE A 35 -5.71 9.04 10.88
N GLN A 36 -6.81 9.68 10.52
CA GLN A 36 -7.35 10.83 11.25
C GLN A 36 -8.64 10.45 11.97
N SER A 37 -8.97 11.20 13.03
CA SER A 37 -10.27 11.07 13.68
C SER A 37 -11.39 11.34 12.68
N ASP A 38 -12.51 10.65 12.87
CA ASP A 38 -13.71 10.65 12.01
C ASP A 38 -13.52 10.02 10.61
N SER A 39 -12.31 9.55 10.27
CA SER A 39 -12.07 8.82 9.03
C SER A 39 -12.64 7.40 9.11
N LYS A 40 -13.19 6.95 7.98
CA LYS A 40 -13.66 5.56 7.81
C LYS A 40 -12.56 4.69 7.25
N ILE A 41 -12.36 3.54 7.88
CA ILE A 41 -11.48 2.48 7.41
C ILE A 41 -12.26 1.18 7.26
N LEU A 42 -11.71 0.29 6.46
CA LEU A 42 -12.25 -1.04 6.24
C LEU A 42 -11.29 -2.07 6.85
N ILE A 43 -11.83 -3.03 7.58
CA ILE A 43 -11.08 -4.18 8.08
C ILE A 43 -11.62 -5.43 7.40
N PHE A 44 -10.73 -6.21 6.82
CA PHE A 44 -11.10 -7.48 6.22
C PHE A 44 -11.13 -8.56 7.29
N THR A 45 -12.31 -9.08 7.57
CA THR A 45 -12.55 -10.12 8.57
C THR A 45 -13.74 -11.00 8.14
N ASP A 46 -13.71 -12.28 8.48
CA ASP A 46 -14.78 -13.24 8.14
C ASP A 46 -15.12 -13.25 6.64
N SER A 47 -14.12 -13.13 5.77
CA SER A 47 -14.27 -13.08 4.30
C SER A 47 -15.06 -11.88 3.75
N CYS A 48 -15.22 -10.82 4.54
CA CYS A 48 -15.88 -9.58 4.11
C CYS A 48 -15.18 -8.34 4.69
N PHE A 49 -15.42 -7.18 4.05
CA PHE A 49 -15.02 -5.89 4.58
C PHE A 49 -16.07 -5.36 5.55
N LYS A 50 -15.64 -4.99 6.76
CA LYS A 50 -16.44 -4.25 7.73
C LYS A 50 -15.90 -2.84 7.87
N SER A 51 -16.80 -1.85 7.86
CA SER A 51 -16.44 -0.43 8.02
C SER A 51 -16.35 -0.08 9.50
N TYR A 52 -15.29 0.67 9.85
CA TYR A 52 -15.06 1.20 11.19
C TYR A 52 -14.72 2.68 11.11
N THR A 53 -15.06 3.41 12.18
CA THR A 53 -14.76 4.84 12.30
C THR A 53 -13.61 5.04 13.27
N ILE A 54 -12.60 5.78 12.87
CA ILE A 54 -11.48 6.14 13.74
C ILE A 54 -11.95 7.22 14.72
N GLU A 55 -12.00 6.91 16.01
CA GLU A 55 -12.33 7.87 17.06
C GLU A 55 -11.11 8.69 17.45
N LYS A 56 -9.93 8.04 17.60
CA LYS A 56 -8.70 8.68 18.03
C LYS A 56 -7.48 7.94 17.52
N VAL A 57 -6.45 8.70 17.16
CA VAL A 57 -5.13 8.18 16.78
C VAL A 57 -4.04 8.85 17.59
N ASN A 58 -3.06 8.06 18.04
CA ASN A 58 -1.81 8.55 18.60
C ASN A 58 -0.64 7.82 17.95
N SER A 59 0.40 8.54 17.59
CA SER A 59 1.66 7.91 17.17
C SER A 59 2.38 7.33 18.38
N LEU A 60 2.87 6.10 18.28
CA LEU A 60 3.64 5.48 19.35
C LEU A 60 5.13 5.62 19.10
N LYS A 61 5.61 5.08 18.00
CA LYS A 61 7.01 5.13 17.56
C LYS A 61 7.11 4.62 16.13
N ASP A 62 7.96 5.24 15.32
CA ASP A 62 8.17 4.88 13.91
C ASP A 62 6.82 4.81 13.15
N LYS A 63 6.56 3.70 12.45
CA LYS A 63 5.30 3.45 11.72
C LYS A 63 4.20 2.80 12.59
N VAL A 64 4.30 2.84 13.91
CA VAL A 64 3.31 2.22 14.81
C VAL A 64 2.37 3.24 15.40
N LEU A 65 1.07 3.01 15.22
CA LEU A 65 -0.02 3.86 15.70
C LEU A 65 -0.84 3.13 16.77
N ILE A 66 -1.40 3.92 17.69
CA ILE A 66 -2.47 3.48 18.59
C ILE A 66 -3.77 4.07 18.05
N VAL A 67 -4.65 3.20 17.57
CA VAL A 67 -5.90 3.57 16.91
C VAL A 67 -7.06 3.10 17.79
N LYS A 68 -7.96 4.02 18.16
CA LYS A 68 -9.24 3.71 18.80
C LYS A 68 -10.32 3.79 17.73
N LEU A 69 -11.07 2.72 17.58
CA LEU A 69 -12.25 2.64 16.72
C LEU A 69 -13.51 2.85 17.55
N ALA A 70 -14.48 3.61 17.05
CA ALA A 70 -15.72 3.92 17.76
C ALA A 70 -16.53 2.66 18.10
N GLU A 71 -16.49 1.67 17.22
CA GLU A 71 -17.25 0.43 17.34
C GLU A 71 -16.58 -0.62 18.25
N ILE A 72 -15.31 -0.44 18.64
CA ILE A 72 -14.54 -1.40 19.44
C ILE A 72 -14.30 -0.83 20.83
N ASN A 73 -15.04 -1.31 21.84
CA ASN A 73 -15.10 -0.70 23.16
C ASN A 73 -14.45 -1.51 24.29
N ASP A 74 -13.96 -2.70 23.99
CA ASP A 74 -13.28 -3.54 24.97
C ASP A 74 -12.09 -4.28 24.34
N ARG A 75 -11.24 -4.83 25.21
CA ARG A 75 -10.03 -5.52 24.82
C ARG A 75 -10.30 -6.81 24.04
N ASN A 76 -11.36 -7.55 24.39
CA ASN A 76 -11.65 -8.82 23.73
C ASN A 76 -12.06 -8.59 22.29
N ALA A 77 -12.93 -7.60 22.02
CA ALA A 77 -13.29 -7.18 20.68
C ALA A 77 -12.05 -6.71 19.89
N ALA A 78 -11.14 -5.98 20.52
CA ALA A 78 -9.90 -5.56 19.87
C ALA A 78 -8.98 -6.74 19.52
N GLU A 79 -8.87 -7.75 20.40
CA GLU A 79 -8.05 -8.95 20.15
C GLU A 79 -8.58 -9.79 18.98
N THR A 80 -9.89 -9.80 18.70
CA THR A 80 -10.43 -10.51 17.52
C THR A 80 -9.92 -9.94 16.20
N LEU A 81 -9.50 -8.68 16.19
CA LEU A 81 -8.97 -8.00 15.01
C LEU A 81 -7.46 -8.18 14.84
N LYS A 82 -6.78 -8.88 15.75
CA LYS A 82 -5.35 -9.11 15.66
C LYS A 82 -4.99 -9.84 14.36
N GLY A 83 -4.02 -9.29 13.65
CA GLY A 83 -3.55 -9.83 12.37
C GLY A 83 -4.37 -9.38 11.16
N CYS A 84 -5.55 -8.77 11.36
CA CYS A 84 -6.35 -8.22 10.28
C CYS A 84 -5.66 -7.04 9.61
N GLU A 85 -5.92 -6.87 8.32
CA GLU A 85 -5.41 -5.76 7.53
C GLU A 85 -6.44 -4.64 7.42
N LEU A 86 -5.95 -3.40 7.41
CA LEU A 86 -6.76 -2.19 7.29
C LEU A 86 -6.67 -1.64 5.87
N PHE A 87 -7.81 -1.22 5.36
CA PHE A 87 -7.94 -0.72 4.00
C PHE A 87 -8.75 0.58 3.96
N ILE A 88 -8.58 1.32 2.87
CA ILE A 88 -9.50 2.37 2.40
C ILE A 88 -9.93 2.02 0.98
N THR A 89 -11.02 2.60 0.52
CA THR A 89 -11.41 2.48 -0.90
C THR A 89 -10.48 3.31 -1.78
N THR A 90 -10.31 2.91 -3.04
CA THR A 90 -9.55 3.71 -4.02
C THR A 90 -10.14 5.10 -4.19
N ALA A 91 -11.46 5.28 -4.06
CA ALA A 91 -12.10 6.58 -4.09
C ALA A 91 -11.61 7.51 -2.95
N ILE A 92 -11.45 6.99 -1.72
CA ILE A 92 -10.86 7.75 -0.60
C ILE A 92 -9.37 8.01 -0.87
N ALA A 93 -8.63 7.03 -1.39
CA ALA A 93 -7.24 7.18 -1.74
C ALA A 93 -7.06 8.30 -2.79
N GLU A 94 -7.89 8.33 -3.83
CA GLU A 94 -7.85 9.37 -4.86
C GLU A 94 -8.20 10.76 -4.32
N SER A 95 -9.14 10.88 -3.38
CA SER A 95 -9.46 12.18 -2.77
C SER A 95 -8.29 12.78 -1.98
N THR A 96 -7.35 11.96 -1.57
CA THR A 96 -6.12 12.40 -0.87
C THR A 96 -4.87 12.38 -1.75
N ARG A 97 -5.02 12.11 -3.06
CA ARG A 97 -3.89 12.03 -4.01
C ARG A 97 -3.07 13.32 -4.05
N GLN A 98 -3.72 14.48 -3.98
CA GLN A 98 -3.05 15.79 -3.96
C GLN A 98 -2.13 16.01 -2.75
N LEU A 99 -2.21 15.17 -1.71
CA LEU A 99 -1.32 15.19 -0.54
C LEU A 99 -0.06 14.34 -0.75
N LEU A 100 0.00 13.53 -1.82
CA LEU A 100 1.21 12.82 -2.21
C LEU A 100 2.23 13.81 -2.77
N SER A 101 3.51 13.56 -2.54
CA SER A 101 4.57 14.25 -3.24
C SER A 101 4.59 13.85 -4.72
N GLU A 102 5.25 14.64 -5.57
CA GLU A 102 5.35 14.36 -7.02
C GLU A 102 6.03 13.00 -7.30
N ASP A 103 6.80 12.50 -6.34
CA ASP A 103 7.57 11.26 -6.43
C ASP A 103 6.86 10.05 -5.77
N ASP A 104 5.72 10.27 -5.10
CA ASP A 104 4.97 9.22 -4.42
C ASP A 104 3.86 8.70 -5.33
N PHE A 105 3.82 7.39 -5.50
CA PHE A 105 2.83 6.70 -6.34
C PHE A 105 2.14 5.60 -5.54
N TYR A 106 0.85 5.41 -5.79
CA TYR A 106 0.17 4.23 -5.28
C TYR A 106 0.61 2.98 -6.06
N TYR A 107 0.68 1.84 -5.41
CA TYR A 107 1.03 0.60 -6.08
C TYR A 107 0.13 0.27 -7.27
N TYR A 108 -1.16 0.63 -7.20
CA TYR A 108 -2.07 0.43 -8.32
C TYR A 108 -1.82 1.38 -9.51
N ASP A 109 -1.13 2.50 -9.30
CA ASP A 109 -0.67 3.35 -10.41
C ASP A 109 0.40 2.63 -11.23
N LEU A 110 1.27 1.91 -10.52
CA LEU A 110 2.41 1.21 -11.10
C LEU A 110 2.01 -0.14 -11.71
N ILE A 111 1.08 -0.87 -11.08
CA ILE A 111 0.64 -2.17 -11.60
C ILE A 111 0.04 -2.02 -12.99
N GLY A 112 0.49 -2.88 -13.91
CA GLY A 112 0.06 -2.89 -15.30
C GLY A 112 0.78 -1.88 -16.19
N CYS A 113 1.64 -0.98 -15.65
CA CYS A 113 2.47 -0.11 -16.47
C CYS A 113 3.42 -0.93 -17.36
N GLU A 114 3.59 -0.46 -18.59
CA GLU A 114 4.59 -0.98 -19.51
C GLU A 114 5.96 -0.42 -19.16
N VAL A 115 6.96 -1.29 -19.13
CA VAL A 115 8.33 -0.93 -18.75
C VAL A 115 9.22 -1.00 -19.99
N PHE A 116 9.93 0.10 -20.26
CA PHE A 116 10.83 0.24 -21.39
C PHE A 116 12.27 0.44 -20.92
N HIS A 117 13.21 -0.14 -21.66
CA HIS A 117 14.64 0.16 -21.57
C HIS A 117 15.16 0.52 -22.98
N ASN A 118 15.77 1.68 -23.13
CA ASN A 118 16.23 2.19 -24.43
C ASN A 118 15.13 2.14 -25.52
N ASN A 119 13.89 2.52 -25.17
CA ASN A 119 12.69 2.44 -26.02
C ASN A 119 12.27 1.02 -26.44
N VAL A 120 12.84 -0.02 -25.87
CA VAL A 120 12.44 -1.42 -26.07
C VAL A 120 11.54 -1.85 -24.93
N LEU A 121 10.37 -2.43 -25.24
CA LEU A 121 9.45 -2.96 -24.23
C LEU A 121 10.07 -4.19 -23.57
N ILE A 122 10.29 -4.10 -22.25
CA ILE A 122 10.82 -5.18 -21.43
C ILE A 122 9.68 -6.07 -20.88
N GLY A 123 8.55 -5.47 -20.53
CA GLY A 123 7.40 -6.18 -19.98
C GLY A 123 6.42 -5.24 -19.29
N LYS A 124 5.58 -5.83 -18.42
CA LYS A 124 4.61 -5.08 -17.60
C LYS A 124 4.81 -5.36 -16.13
N ILE A 125 4.57 -4.35 -15.29
CA ILE A 125 4.59 -4.50 -13.83
C ILE A 125 3.44 -5.41 -13.43
N ALA A 126 3.76 -6.55 -12.84
CA ALA A 126 2.79 -7.54 -12.40
C ALA A 126 2.55 -7.49 -10.89
N ASP A 127 3.55 -7.04 -10.12
CA ASP A 127 3.49 -7.00 -8.65
C ASP A 127 4.58 -6.07 -8.11
N ILE A 128 4.48 -5.70 -6.83
CA ILE A 128 5.49 -4.91 -6.12
C ILE A 128 5.77 -5.60 -4.79
N LEU A 129 7.05 -5.86 -4.51
CA LEU A 129 7.51 -6.41 -3.24
C LEU A 129 8.13 -5.30 -2.39
N ASN A 130 7.76 -5.25 -1.12
CA ASN A 130 8.43 -4.41 -0.14
C ASN A 130 9.39 -5.28 0.69
N ALA A 131 10.67 -5.22 0.36
CA ALA A 131 11.74 -6.02 0.99
C ALA A 131 12.89 -5.12 1.49
N GLY A 132 12.55 -4.14 2.35
CA GLY A 132 13.50 -3.10 2.78
C GLY A 132 13.64 -1.94 1.79
N GLY A 133 12.81 -1.92 0.76
CA GLY A 133 12.61 -0.98 -0.33
C GLY A 133 11.63 -1.59 -1.32
N ASP A 134 11.04 -0.78 -2.18
CA ASP A 134 10.10 -1.26 -3.18
C ASP A 134 10.84 -1.88 -4.37
N VAL A 135 10.41 -3.08 -4.79
CA VAL A 135 10.95 -3.81 -5.92
C VAL A 135 9.83 -4.12 -6.90
N LEU A 136 9.93 -3.63 -8.11
CA LEU A 136 8.99 -3.90 -9.19
C LEU A 136 9.21 -5.31 -9.72
N ILE A 137 8.14 -6.10 -9.81
CA ILE A 137 8.13 -7.40 -10.46
C ILE A 137 7.57 -7.23 -11.87
N ILE A 138 8.44 -7.26 -12.85
CA ILE A 138 8.07 -7.11 -14.25
C ILE A 138 7.93 -8.51 -14.87
N LYS A 139 6.85 -8.75 -15.61
CA LYS A 139 6.67 -9.95 -16.44
C LYS A 139 6.85 -9.58 -17.90
N ASN A 140 7.76 -10.28 -18.56
CA ASN A 140 7.95 -10.19 -20.01
C ASN A 140 6.98 -11.09 -20.79
N SER A 141 7.07 -11.05 -22.13
CA SER A 141 6.29 -11.91 -23.06
C SER A 141 6.48 -13.40 -22.78
N ASP A 142 7.67 -13.82 -22.34
CA ASP A 142 8.02 -15.22 -22.06
C ASP A 142 7.61 -15.65 -20.64
N LYS A 143 6.85 -14.81 -19.92
CA LYS A 143 6.43 -15.00 -18.52
C LYS A 143 7.59 -15.08 -17.52
N LYS A 144 8.80 -14.71 -17.92
CA LYS A 144 9.93 -14.56 -17.00
C LYS A 144 9.69 -13.33 -16.10
N LYS A 145 10.18 -13.43 -14.87
CA LYS A 145 10.08 -12.36 -13.88
C LYS A 145 11.41 -11.62 -13.81
N ILE A 146 11.36 -10.31 -13.94
CA ILE A 146 12.48 -9.39 -13.77
C ILE A 146 12.19 -8.57 -12.52
N MET A 147 13.17 -8.39 -11.66
CA MET A 147 13.07 -7.63 -10.43
C MET A 147 13.89 -6.35 -10.55
N ILE A 148 13.24 -5.20 -10.46
CA ILE A 148 13.89 -3.90 -10.57
C ILE A 148 13.62 -3.09 -9.30
N PRO A 149 14.65 -2.60 -8.58
CA PRO A 149 14.46 -1.68 -7.47
C PRO A 149 13.74 -0.41 -7.93
N PHE A 150 12.69 0.00 -7.21
CA PHE A 150 11.95 1.23 -7.50
C PHE A 150 12.65 2.42 -6.86
N VAL A 151 13.73 2.88 -7.49
CA VAL A 151 14.53 4.04 -7.07
C VAL A 151 14.71 4.99 -8.24
N LYS A 152 14.81 6.30 -7.96
CA LYS A 152 14.90 7.38 -8.96
C LYS A 152 16.06 7.22 -9.93
N ASP A 153 17.17 6.64 -9.49
CA ASP A 153 18.36 6.43 -10.34
C ASP A 153 18.14 5.36 -11.40
N ILE A 154 17.13 4.49 -11.22
CA ILE A 154 16.85 3.36 -12.11
C ILE A 154 15.52 3.55 -12.85
N VAL A 155 14.51 4.14 -12.22
CA VAL A 155 13.14 4.21 -12.77
C VAL A 155 12.73 5.66 -12.99
N ASP A 156 12.43 6.00 -14.22
CA ASP A 156 11.83 7.27 -14.62
C ASP A 156 10.30 7.12 -14.65
N THR A 157 9.62 7.93 -13.86
CA THR A 157 8.17 7.93 -13.68
C THR A 157 7.46 9.04 -14.44
N ALA A 158 8.16 9.86 -15.23
CA ALA A 158 7.60 11.02 -15.94
C ALA A 158 6.38 10.69 -16.80
N ASN A 159 6.29 9.46 -17.32
CA ASN A 159 5.22 9.00 -18.21
C ASN A 159 4.21 8.05 -17.52
N ILE A 160 4.17 8.01 -16.20
CA ILE A 160 3.31 7.06 -15.46
C ILE A 160 1.81 7.27 -15.74
N SER A 161 1.37 8.51 -15.99
CA SER A 161 -0.01 8.82 -16.36
C SER A 161 -0.45 8.13 -17.64
N ASN A 162 0.51 7.82 -18.53
CA ASN A 162 0.31 7.07 -19.78
C ASN A 162 0.56 5.57 -19.59
N LYS A 163 0.65 5.09 -18.34
CA LYS A 163 0.98 3.70 -18.00
C LYS A 163 2.32 3.24 -18.59
N ARG A 164 3.28 4.14 -18.70
CA ARG A 164 4.64 3.88 -19.15
C ARG A 164 5.66 4.24 -18.07
N LEU A 165 6.64 3.36 -17.88
CA LEU A 165 7.85 3.60 -17.11
C LEU A 165 9.07 3.32 -17.97
N ASP A 166 10.05 4.21 -17.91
CA ASP A 166 11.34 4.00 -18.54
C ASP A 166 12.36 3.63 -17.48
N ILE A 167 13.21 2.63 -17.74
CA ILE A 167 14.22 2.17 -16.79
C ILE A 167 15.63 2.29 -17.36
N ASN A 168 16.58 2.62 -16.47
CA ASN A 168 17.99 2.64 -16.77
C ASN A 168 18.77 1.82 -15.72
N PRO A 169 18.62 0.49 -15.72
CA PRO A 169 19.28 -0.37 -14.74
C PRO A 169 20.78 -0.47 -15.01
N PRO A 170 21.61 -0.66 -13.97
CA PRO A 170 23.02 -0.97 -14.13
C PRO A 170 23.24 -2.27 -14.91
N GLU A 171 24.41 -2.41 -15.52
CA GLU A 171 24.80 -3.63 -16.24
C GLU A 171 24.64 -4.87 -15.35
N GLY A 172 24.12 -5.95 -15.91
CA GLY A 172 23.87 -7.23 -15.22
C GLY A 172 22.49 -7.36 -14.56
N LEU A 173 21.72 -6.28 -14.38
CA LEU A 173 20.40 -6.37 -13.73
C LEU A 173 19.31 -6.91 -14.67
N LEU A 174 19.50 -6.85 -16.00
CA LEU A 174 18.60 -7.38 -17.02
C LEU A 174 19.10 -8.69 -17.65
N GLU A 175 20.18 -9.26 -17.14
CA GLU A 175 20.65 -10.54 -17.64
C GLU A 175 19.74 -11.69 -17.22
N PHE A 176 19.26 -12.48 -18.20
CA PHE A 176 18.26 -13.54 -18.06
C PHE A 176 18.87 -14.93 -18.12
#